data_e5142da4b837cf9ea0cde539aebfbda7
#
_entry.id   e5142da4b837cf9ea0cde539aebfbda7
#
_cell.length_a   1.000
_cell.length_b   1.000
_cell.length_c   1.000
_cell.angle_alpha   90.00
_cell.angle_beta   90.00
_cell.angle_gamma   90.00
#
_symmetry.space_group_name_H-M   'P 1'
#
loop_
_entity.id
_entity.type
_entity.pdbx_description
1 polymer ?
#
loop_
_entity_poly.entity_id
_entity_poly.type
_entity_poly.pdbx_seq_one_letter_code
_entity_poly.pdbx_strand_id
1 'polypeptide(L)'
;MFAAVAAIAFVGCKTETKPAEEVVEEAPVAEYTVDGVANDLLNCADEAAAVSLLDGIKAKAEELLNGGDEAGYFNIINIIKTVWENNKEAILAKIPTLAEKMTGYIDVPENLKAGFAEFVAKQAAEKVGDAVEAAADAAAEKVEGAVDAAKDAAGDAVDAAKDKAADAAQAVADELKK
;
A
#
# COMPACT_ATOMS: atom_id res chain seq x y z
N MET A 1 18.01 21.47 -38.28
CA MET A 1 16.62 21.24 -37.85
C MET A 1 16.68 20.91 -36.37
N PHE A 2 16.31 21.85 -35.52
CA PHE A 2 16.42 21.71 -34.06
C PHE A 2 15.10 21.17 -33.52
N ALA A 3 15.13 20.02 -32.86
CA ALA A 3 13.99 19.53 -32.09
C ALA A 3 14.09 20.11 -30.66
N ALA A 4 13.12 20.93 -30.30
CA ALA A 4 13.00 21.49 -28.97
C ALA A 4 12.38 20.44 -28.03
N VAL A 5 13.15 20.02 -27.04
CA VAL A 5 12.66 19.22 -25.91
C VAL A 5 12.14 20.21 -24.87
N ALA A 6 10.82 20.20 -24.64
CA ALA A 6 10.20 20.98 -23.57
C ALA A 6 10.44 20.28 -22.22
N ALA A 7 11.34 20.85 -21.41
CA ALA A 7 11.51 20.46 -20.03
C ALA A 7 10.40 21.09 -19.18
N ILE A 8 9.55 20.26 -18.58
CA ILE A 8 8.59 20.69 -17.56
C ILE A 8 9.33 20.78 -16.23
N ALA A 9 9.62 22.02 -15.82
CA ALA A 9 10.23 22.32 -14.54
C ALA A 9 9.15 22.30 -13.44
N PHE A 10 9.25 21.37 -12.51
CA PHE A 10 8.54 21.44 -11.23
C PHE A 10 9.22 22.49 -10.34
N VAL A 11 8.51 23.55 -10.03
CA VAL A 11 8.94 24.62 -9.13
C VAL A 11 8.63 24.23 -7.69
N GLY A 12 9.64 23.80 -6.96
CA GLY A 12 9.65 23.71 -5.51
C GLY A 12 10.75 24.64 -4.94
N CYS A 13 10.39 25.61 -4.11
CA CYS A 13 11.13 26.78 -3.64
C CYS A 13 12.43 26.53 -2.88
N LYS A 14 13.44 27.43 -3.22
CA LYS A 14 14.52 28.04 -2.39
C LYS A 14 15.62 27.12 -1.81
N THR A 15 16.89 27.39 -1.97
CA THR A 15 17.75 28.59 -1.86
C THR A 15 19.19 28.30 -2.34
N GLU A 16 19.79 29.33 -3.00
CA GLU A 16 21.22 29.74 -3.10
C GLU A 16 22.35 28.74 -3.40
N THR A 17 22.85 28.93 -4.62
CA THR A 17 24.24 29.07 -5.13
C THR A 17 25.41 28.33 -4.49
N LYS A 18 26.03 27.43 -5.28
CA LYS A 18 27.44 27.44 -5.68
C LYS A 18 27.71 26.45 -6.82
N PRO A 19 28.57 26.74 -7.79
CA PRO A 19 28.82 25.85 -8.93
C PRO A 19 29.84 24.78 -8.55
N ALA A 20 29.50 23.54 -8.69
CA ALA A 20 30.45 22.44 -8.73
C ALA A 20 29.81 21.26 -9.47
N GLU A 21 30.53 20.80 -10.49
CA GLU A 21 30.51 19.48 -11.12
C GLU A 21 29.14 18.85 -11.33
N GLU A 22 28.83 18.75 -12.59
CA GLU A 22 27.72 17.99 -13.17
C GLU A 22 27.91 16.49 -12.87
N VAL A 23 27.55 16.11 -11.64
CA VAL A 23 27.16 14.74 -11.34
C VAL A 23 25.76 14.65 -11.93
N VAL A 24 25.60 13.86 -12.99
CA VAL A 24 24.29 13.41 -13.46
C VAL A 24 23.72 12.58 -12.31
N GLU A 25 23.06 13.27 -11.39
CA GLU A 25 22.24 12.66 -10.36
C GLU A 25 21.04 12.06 -11.13
N GLU A 26 21.09 10.75 -11.34
CA GLU A 26 19.95 9.97 -11.79
C GLU A 26 18.78 10.37 -10.88
N ALA A 27 17.84 11.14 -11.43
CA ALA A 27 16.65 11.53 -10.70
C ALA A 27 16.02 10.24 -10.12
N PRO A 28 15.69 10.23 -8.81
CA PRO A 28 15.07 9.04 -8.22
C PRO A 28 13.88 8.65 -9.09
N VAL A 29 13.87 7.42 -9.56
CA VAL A 29 12.74 6.85 -10.30
C VAL A 29 11.52 7.10 -9.44
N ALA A 30 10.63 8.00 -9.88
CA ALA A 30 9.39 8.28 -9.16
C ALA A 30 8.68 6.94 -9.02
N GLU A 31 8.63 6.43 -7.80
CA GLU A 31 8.05 5.12 -7.52
C GLU A 31 6.54 5.26 -7.66
N TYR A 32 6.01 4.86 -8.81
CA TYR A 32 4.57 4.89 -9.03
C TYR A 32 3.91 3.90 -8.08
N THR A 33 2.97 4.40 -7.29
CA THR A 33 2.13 3.59 -6.41
C THR A 33 0.67 3.64 -6.86
N VAL A 34 -0.10 2.62 -6.52
CA VAL A 34 -1.54 2.57 -6.84
C VAL A 34 -2.26 3.80 -6.28
N ASP A 35 -1.99 4.15 -5.02
CA ASP A 35 -2.64 5.28 -4.35
C ASP A 35 -2.20 6.63 -4.94
N GLY A 36 -0.92 6.77 -5.28
CA GLY A 36 -0.39 7.98 -5.92
C GLY A 36 -1.05 8.22 -7.27
N VAL A 37 -1.02 7.24 -8.15
CA VAL A 37 -1.61 7.33 -9.50
C VAL A 37 -3.14 7.50 -9.43
N ALA A 38 -3.82 6.83 -8.50
CA ALA A 38 -5.26 7.00 -8.29
C ALA A 38 -5.60 8.43 -7.88
N ASN A 39 -4.85 8.97 -6.92
CA ASN A 39 -5.04 10.33 -6.43
C ASN A 39 -4.78 11.35 -7.55
N ASP A 40 -3.71 11.19 -8.32
CA ASP A 40 -3.39 12.08 -9.43
C ASP A 40 -4.47 12.06 -10.51
N LEU A 41 -4.95 10.89 -10.91
CA LEU A 41 -6.06 10.75 -11.88
C LEU A 41 -7.35 11.38 -11.36
N LEU A 42 -7.70 11.16 -10.08
CA LEU A 42 -8.89 11.74 -9.48
C LEU A 42 -8.81 13.26 -9.31
N ASN A 43 -7.61 13.83 -9.29
CA ASN A 43 -7.37 15.27 -9.22
C ASN A 43 -7.17 15.94 -10.58
N CYS A 44 -7.14 15.18 -11.69
CA CYS A 44 -7.09 15.77 -13.02
C CYS A 44 -8.30 16.68 -13.26
N ALA A 45 -8.04 17.86 -13.82
CA ALA A 45 -9.07 18.85 -14.10
C ALA A 45 -9.98 18.45 -15.26
N ASP A 46 -9.41 17.74 -16.24
CA ASP A 46 -10.07 17.35 -17.49
C ASP A 46 -9.43 16.09 -18.09
N GLU A 47 -9.98 15.65 -19.22
CA GLU A 47 -9.48 14.50 -19.98
C GLU A 47 -8.05 14.71 -20.48
N ALA A 48 -7.71 15.91 -20.92
CA ALA A 48 -6.39 16.18 -21.48
C ALA A 48 -5.29 16.01 -20.41
N ALA A 49 -5.56 16.48 -19.18
CA ALA A 49 -4.67 16.29 -18.05
C ALA A 49 -4.52 14.80 -17.68
N ALA A 50 -5.63 14.04 -17.66
CA ALA A 50 -5.60 12.62 -17.36
C ALA A 50 -4.86 11.81 -18.43
N VAL A 51 -5.07 12.12 -19.69
CA VAL A 51 -4.35 11.50 -20.82
C VAL A 51 -2.87 11.81 -20.74
N SER A 52 -2.49 13.07 -20.50
CA SER A 52 -1.08 13.47 -20.37
C SER A 52 -0.38 12.74 -19.21
N LEU A 53 -1.06 12.57 -18.08
CA LEU A 53 -0.55 11.79 -16.95
C LEU A 53 -0.32 10.34 -17.35
N LEU A 54 -1.32 9.68 -17.94
CA LEU A 54 -1.22 8.28 -18.36
C LEU A 54 -0.18 8.07 -19.46
N ASP A 55 -0.06 9.01 -20.41
CA ASP A 55 0.99 8.98 -21.43
C ASP A 55 2.40 9.05 -20.81
N GLY A 56 2.58 9.89 -19.80
CA GLY A 56 3.85 9.98 -19.05
C GLY A 56 4.18 8.67 -18.31
N ILE A 57 3.20 8.08 -17.64
CA ILE A 57 3.38 6.81 -16.93
C ILE A 57 3.68 5.67 -17.92
N LYS A 58 2.96 5.61 -19.05
CA LYS A 58 3.18 4.62 -20.09
C LYS A 58 4.54 4.77 -20.76
N ALA A 59 4.96 5.99 -21.05
CA ALA A 59 6.30 6.26 -21.61
C ALA A 59 7.41 5.74 -20.68
N LYS A 60 7.24 5.89 -19.35
CA LYS A 60 8.17 5.32 -18.37
C LYS A 60 8.15 3.80 -18.37
N ALA A 61 6.99 3.17 -18.49
CA ALA A 61 6.91 1.72 -18.63
C ALA A 61 7.65 1.24 -19.89
N GLU A 62 7.45 1.90 -21.02
CA GLU A 62 8.12 1.58 -22.29
C GLU A 62 9.64 1.79 -22.21
N GLU A 63 10.11 2.80 -21.49
CA GLU A 63 11.54 3.03 -21.22
C GLU A 63 12.15 1.85 -20.46
N LEU A 64 11.48 1.36 -19.40
CA LEU A 64 11.94 0.18 -18.65
C LEU A 64 11.99 -1.06 -19.53
N LEU A 65 10.96 -1.29 -20.35
CA LEU A 65 10.94 -2.41 -21.29
C LEU A 65 12.09 -2.34 -22.29
N ASN A 66 12.35 -1.17 -22.87
CA ASN A 66 13.44 -0.96 -23.80
C ASN A 66 14.82 -1.12 -23.13
N GLY A 67 14.92 -0.83 -21.84
CA GLY A 67 16.09 -1.07 -20.99
C GLY A 67 16.28 -2.52 -20.58
N GLY A 68 15.31 -3.40 -20.91
CA GLY A 68 15.34 -4.83 -20.54
C GLY A 68 14.73 -5.13 -19.17
N ASP A 69 14.13 -4.15 -18.50
CA ASP A 69 13.42 -4.33 -17.23
C ASP A 69 11.93 -4.65 -17.48
N GLU A 70 11.66 -5.91 -17.84
CA GLU A 70 10.28 -6.38 -18.03
C GLU A 70 9.48 -6.37 -16.73
N ALA A 71 10.11 -6.61 -15.58
CA ALA A 71 9.43 -6.61 -14.30
C ALA A 71 8.95 -5.19 -13.92
N GLY A 72 9.79 -4.18 -14.14
CA GLY A 72 9.43 -2.78 -13.96
C GLY A 72 8.30 -2.35 -14.90
N TYR A 73 8.35 -2.75 -16.17
CA TYR A 73 7.26 -2.55 -17.13
C TYR A 73 5.95 -3.16 -16.63
N PHE A 74 5.96 -4.44 -16.23
CA PHE A 74 4.79 -5.14 -15.74
C PHE A 74 4.21 -4.49 -14.47
N ASN A 75 5.09 -4.03 -13.58
CA ASN A 75 4.66 -3.34 -12.38
C ASN A 75 3.87 -2.06 -12.70
N ILE A 76 4.37 -1.22 -13.60
CA ILE A 76 3.69 0.01 -13.99
C ILE A 76 2.34 -0.29 -14.67
N ILE A 77 2.30 -1.23 -15.61
CA ILE A 77 1.03 -1.60 -16.26
C ILE A 77 0.02 -2.17 -15.25
N ASN A 78 0.49 -2.98 -14.31
CA ASN A 78 -0.38 -3.52 -13.25
C ASN A 78 -0.90 -2.42 -12.30
N ILE A 79 -0.10 -1.39 -12.01
CA ILE A 79 -0.55 -0.23 -11.25
C ILE A 79 -1.68 0.49 -11.98
N ILE A 80 -1.50 0.83 -13.26
CA ILE A 80 -2.55 1.50 -14.06
C ILE A 80 -3.83 0.66 -14.08
N LYS A 81 -3.71 -0.66 -14.30
CA LYS A 81 -4.83 -1.59 -14.32
C LYS A 81 -5.55 -1.62 -12.98
N THR A 82 -4.82 -1.75 -11.87
CA THR A 82 -5.38 -1.81 -10.51
C THR A 82 -6.07 -0.49 -10.15
N VAL A 83 -5.47 0.64 -10.48
CA VAL A 83 -6.10 1.97 -10.30
C VAL A 83 -7.42 2.05 -11.05
N TRP A 84 -7.43 1.61 -12.31
CA TRP A 84 -8.63 1.61 -13.13
C TRP A 84 -9.72 0.70 -12.55
N GLU A 85 -9.40 -0.54 -12.19
CA GLU A 85 -10.36 -1.49 -11.64
C GLU A 85 -10.97 -0.99 -10.32
N ASN A 86 -10.17 -0.39 -9.45
CA ASN A 86 -10.62 0.07 -8.14
C ASN A 86 -11.35 1.42 -8.17
N ASN A 87 -11.04 2.30 -9.12
CA ASN A 87 -11.53 3.69 -9.12
C ASN A 87 -12.34 4.04 -10.37
N LYS A 88 -12.68 3.06 -11.22
CA LYS A 88 -13.34 3.25 -12.50
C LYS A 88 -14.58 4.15 -12.41
N GLU A 89 -15.45 3.89 -11.45
CA GLU A 89 -16.69 4.66 -11.30
C GLU A 89 -16.41 6.13 -10.95
N ALA A 90 -15.48 6.38 -10.02
CA ALA A 90 -15.10 7.72 -9.60
C ALA A 90 -14.39 8.50 -10.72
N ILE A 91 -13.52 7.82 -11.49
CA ILE A 91 -12.83 8.40 -12.64
C ILE A 91 -13.83 8.75 -13.74
N LEU A 92 -14.74 7.84 -14.09
CA LEU A 92 -15.73 8.04 -15.13
C LEU A 92 -16.80 9.08 -14.76
N ALA A 93 -17.08 9.27 -13.50
CA ALA A 93 -17.95 10.34 -13.03
C ALA A 93 -17.37 11.73 -13.35
N LYS A 94 -16.05 11.86 -13.42
CA LYS A 94 -15.33 13.10 -13.77
C LYS A 94 -14.96 13.18 -15.24
N ILE A 95 -14.49 12.07 -15.82
CA ILE A 95 -13.94 11.99 -17.17
C ILE A 95 -14.53 10.77 -17.91
N PRO A 96 -15.80 10.86 -18.37
CA PRO A 96 -16.50 9.71 -18.96
C PRO A 96 -15.81 9.14 -20.22
N THR A 97 -15.16 10.01 -20.99
CA THR A 97 -14.50 9.66 -22.26
C THR A 97 -13.19 8.88 -22.06
N LEU A 98 -12.63 8.86 -20.83
CA LEU A 98 -11.39 8.13 -20.54
C LEU A 98 -11.56 6.62 -20.70
N ALA A 99 -12.78 6.08 -20.58
CA ALA A 99 -13.05 4.65 -20.73
C ALA A 99 -12.56 4.09 -22.09
N GLU A 100 -12.75 4.83 -23.17
CA GLU A 100 -12.37 4.40 -24.52
C GLU A 100 -10.85 4.33 -24.70
N LYS A 101 -10.13 5.17 -23.96
CA LYS A 101 -8.66 5.28 -24.05
C LYS A 101 -7.93 4.31 -23.11
N MET A 102 -8.55 3.92 -22.01
CA MET A 102 -7.91 3.08 -20.98
C MET A 102 -7.39 1.75 -21.52
N THR A 103 -8.08 1.14 -22.48
CA THR A 103 -7.62 -0.10 -23.11
C THR A 103 -6.20 0.03 -23.67
N GLY A 104 -5.87 1.18 -24.26
CA GLY A 104 -4.53 1.44 -24.80
C GLY A 104 -3.41 1.58 -23.73
N TYR A 105 -3.79 1.88 -22.49
CA TYR A 105 -2.82 2.01 -21.37
C TYR A 105 -2.60 0.72 -20.59
N ILE A 106 -3.60 -0.17 -20.57
CA ILE A 106 -3.54 -1.45 -19.85
C ILE A 106 -3.26 -2.65 -20.75
N ASP A 107 -3.28 -2.47 -22.08
CA ASP A 107 -2.98 -3.55 -23.01
C ASP A 107 -1.48 -3.86 -23.03
N VAL A 108 -1.18 -5.15 -22.93
CA VAL A 108 0.19 -5.68 -22.95
C VAL A 108 0.45 -6.31 -24.32
N PRO A 109 1.61 -6.06 -24.95
CA PRO A 109 1.98 -6.70 -26.19
C PRO A 109 1.83 -8.22 -26.11
N GLU A 110 1.37 -8.86 -27.22
CA GLU A 110 1.03 -10.29 -27.25
C GLU A 110 2.15 -11.20 -26.75
N ASN A 111 3.39 -10.87 -27.14
CA ASN A 111 4.60 -11.60 -26.75
C ASN A 111 4.93 -11.49 -25.25
N LEU A 112 4.35 -10.54 -24.52
CA LEU A 112 4.58 -10.29 -23.08
C LEU A 112 3.40 -10.73 -22.21
N LYS A 113 2.24 -11.07 -22.79
CA LYS A 113 1.02 -11.41 -22.03
C LYS A 113 1.20 -12.57 -21.06
N ALA A 114 1.95 -13.61 -21.47
CA ALA A 114 2.20 -14.76 -20.61
C ALA A 114 3.04 -14.37 -19.37
N GLY A 115 4.13 -13.62 -19.57
CA GLY A 115 4.95 -13.10 -18.48
C GLY A 115 4.22 -12.15 -17.57
N PHE A 116 3.37 -11.30 -18.14
CA PHE A 116 2.52 -10.40 -17.34
C PHE A 116 1.51 -11.16 -16.47
N ALA A 117 0.88 -12.20 -16.99
CA ALA A 117 -0.04 -13.02 -16.23
C ALA A 117 0.65 -13.73 -15.05
N GLU A 118 1.85 -14.26 -15.26
CA GLU A 118 2.68 -14.86 -14.22
C GLU A 118 3.10 -13.84 -13.15
N PHE A 119 3.52 -12.65 -13.57
CA PHE A 119 3.88 -11.55 -12.69
C PHE A 119 2.71 -11.14 -11.77
N VAL A 120 1.51 -10.95 -12.33
CA VAL A 120 0.31 -10.60 -11.56
C VAL A 120 -0.07 -11.70 -10.59
N ALA A 121 0.01 -12.98 -11.01
CA ALA A 121 -0.28 -14.11 -10.14
C ALA A 121 0.70 -14.18 -8.94
N LYS A 122 1.99 -13.93 -9.18
CA LYS A 122 3.01 -13.88 -8.12
C LYS A 122 2.74 -12.73 -7.13
N GLN A 123 2.46 -11.54 -7.60
CA GLN A 123 2.12 -10.41 -6.73
C GLN A 123 0.85 -10.65 -5.90
N ALA A 124 -0.15 -11.32 -6.47
CA ALA A 124 -1.35 -11.69 -5.74
C ALA A 124 -1.04 -12.69 -4.62
N ALA A 125 -0.17 -13.67 -4.88
CA ALA A 125 0.24 -14.64 -3.87
C ALA A 125 1.05 -14.01 -2.74
N GLU A 126 1.94 -13.07 -3.03
CA GLU A 126 2.72 -12.32 -2.03
C GLU A 126 1.80 -11.51 -1.12
N LYS A 127 0.84 -10.77 -1.68
CA LYS A 127 -0.14 -9.99 -0.87
C LYS A 127 -1.02 -10.87 0.02
N VAL A 128 -1.38 -12.07 -0.42
CA VAL A 128 -2.12 -13.03 0.41
C VAL A 128 -1.24 -13.54 1.54
N GLY A 129 0.04 -13.81 1.28
CA GLY A 129 1.03 -14.20 2.30
C GLY A 129 1.14 -13.16 3.41
N ASP A 130 1.38 -11.91 3.05
CA ASP A 130 1.48 -10.79 4.00
C ASP A 130 0.20 -10.59 4.82
N ALA A 131 -0.97 -10.71 4.17
CA ALA A 131 -2.25 -10.61 4.87
C ALA A 131 -2.51 -11.75 5.87
N VAL A 132 -2.07 -12.96 5.53
CA VAL A 132 -2.18 -14.13 6.44
C VAL A 132 -1.23 -13.97 7.62
N GLU A 133 0.01 -13.52 7.40
CA GLU A 133 0.98 -13.27 8.47
C GLU A 133 0.47 -12.17 9.42
N ALA A 134 0.01 -11.04 8.90
CA ALA A 134 -0.57 -9.97 9.71
C ALA A 134 -1.82 -10.42 10.50
N ALA A 135 -2.66 -11.29 9.93
CA ALA A 135 -3.80 -11.84 10.62
C ALA A 135 -3.41 -12.84 11.72
N ALA A 136 -2.34 -13.62 11.50
CA ALA A 136 -1.80 -14.53 12.49
C ALA A 136 -1.20 -13.77 13.68
N ASP A 137 -0.44 -12.72 13.44
CA ASP A 137 0.14 -11.86 14.49
C ASP A 137 -0.95 -11.18 15.32
N ALA A 138 -1.97 -10.62 14.68
CA ALA A 138 -3.11 -10.01 15.37
C ALA A 138 -3.92 -11.03 16.20
N ALA A 139 -4.01 -12.27 15.76
CA ALA A 139 -4.65 -13.33 16.51
C ALA A 139 -3.81 -13.77 17.71
N ALA A 140 -2.48 -13.86 17.56
CA ALA A 140 -1.56 -14.20 18.63
C ALA A 140 -1.60 -13.14 19.76
N GLU A 141 -1.58 -11.85 19.42
CA GLU A 141 -1.68 -10.76 20.39
C GLU A 141 -3.00 -10.80 21.18
N LYS A 142 -4.12 -11.09 20.53
CA LYS A 142 -5.41 -11.24 21.19
C LYS A 142 -5.47 -12.45 22.14
N VAL A 143 -4.84 -13.55 21.78
CA VAL A 143 -4.77 -14.76 22.62
C VAL A 143 -3.90 -14.48 23.86
N GLU A 144 -2.75 -13.83 23.71
CA GLU A 144 -1.87 -13.45 24.81
C GLU A 144 -2.59 -12.53 25.81
N GLY A 145 -3.27 -11.49 25.33
CA GLY A 145 -4.07 -10.60 26.18
C GLY A 145 -5.22 -11.30 26.90
N ALA A 146 -5.87 -12.29 26.27
CA ALA A 146 -6.92 -13.09 26.89
C ALA A 146 -6.37 -14.02 27.99
N VAL A 147 -5.18 -14.58 27.79
CA VAL A 147 -4.51 -15.42 28.78
C VAL A 147 -4.08 -14.61 30.01
N ASP A 148 -3.56 -13.42 29.81
CA ASP A 148 -3.16 -12.54 30.91
C ASP A 148 -4.37 -12.07 31.73
N ALA A 149 -5.44 -11.65 31.05
CA ALA A 149 -6.69 -11.31 31.76
C ALA A 149 -7.29 -12.49 32.52
N ALA A 150 -7.16 -13.72 32.02
CA ALA A 150 -7.62 -14.90 32.74
C ALA A 150 -6.75 -15.24 33.95
N LYS A 151 -5.43 -15.01 33.88
CA LYS A 151 -4.53 -15.17 35.04
C LYS A 151 -4.82 -14.16 36.14
N ASP A 152 -5.05 -12.89 35.80
CA ASP A 152 -5.38 -11.85 36.75
C ASP A 152 -6.71 -12.14 37.45
N ALA A 153 -7.74 -12.52 36.71
CA ALA A 153 -9.02 -12.91 37.26
C ALA A 153 -8.95 -14.15 38.18
N ALA A 154 -8.09 -15.12 37.83
CA ALA A 154 -7.85 -16.27 38.66
C ALA A 154 -7.08 -15.90 39.95
N GLY A 155 -6.11 -14.98 39.86
CA GLY A 155 -5.40 -14.43 41.01
C GLY A 155 -6.35 -13.77 42.04
N ASP A 156 -7.18 -12.86 41.55
CA ASP A 156 -8.18 -12.14 42.35
C ASP A 156 -9.15 -13.11 43.05
N ALA A 157 -9.60 -14.14 42.35
CA ALA A 157 -10.50 -15.15 42.91
C ALA A 157 -9.84 -15.95 44.01
N VAL A 158 -8.56 -16.29 43.88
CA VAL A 158 -7.78 -17.02 44.90
C VAL A 158 -7.57 -16.15 46.13
N ASP A 159 -7.24 -14.88 45.99
CA ASP A 159 -7.05 -13.97 47.09
C ASP A 159 -8.36 -13.70 47.85
N ALA A 160 -9.46 -13.50 47.14
CA ALA A 160 -10.77 -13.38 47.76
C ALA A 160 -11.23 -14.67 48.52
N ALA A 161 -10.81 -15.82 48.05
CA ALA A 161 -11.05 -17.11 48.76
C ALA A 161 -10.21 -17.25 50.04
N LYS A 162 -8.95 -16.80 50.02
CA LYS A 162 -8.08 -16.77 51.18
C LYS A 162 -8.61 -15.84 52.28
N ASP A 163 -9.06 -14.64 51.90
CA ASP A 163 -9.61 -13.67 52.84
C ASP A 163 -10.86 -14.24 53.53
N LYS A 164 -11.78 -14.84 52.79
CA LYS A 164 -12.98 -15.49 53.36
C LYS A 164 -12.62 -16.67 54.24
N ALA A 165 -11.61 -17.43 53.91
CA ALA A 165 -11.15 -18.54 54.79
C ALA A 165 -10.53 -18.03 56.07
N ALA A 166 -9.77 -16.94 56.05
CA ALA A 166 -9.19 -16.30 57.21
C ALA A 166 -10.27 -15.74 58.12
N ASP A 167 -11.26 -15.07 57.59
CA ASP A 167 -12.41 -14.53 58.35
C ASP A 167 -13.23 -15.64 59.01
N ALA A 168 -13.48 -16.74 58.32
CA ALA A 168 -14.16 -17.90 58.88
C ALA A 168 -13.36 -18.57 60.02
N ALA A 169 -12.03 -18.71 59.85
CA ALA A 169 -11.17 -19.24 60.88
C ALA A 169 -11.14 -18.36 62.12
N GLN A 170 -11.12 -17.05 61.96
CA GLN A 170 -11.19 -16.06 63.06
C GLN A 170 -12.51 -16.16 63.80
N ALA A 171 -13.63 -16.27 63.10
CA ALA A 171 -14.94 -16.40 63.74
C ALA A 171 -15.07 -17.67 64.61
N VAL A 172 -14.53 -18.78 64.13
CA VAL A 172 -14.46 -20.06 64.91
C VAL A 172 -13.56 -19.91 66.14
N ALA A 173 -12.41 -19.26 66.00
CA ALA A 173 -11.50 -19.02 67.15
C ALA A 173 -12.15 -18.12 68.24
N ASP A 174 -12.93 -17.18 67.84
CA ASP A 174 -13.66 -16.27 68.78
C ASP A 174 -14.82 -16.98 69.49
N GLU A 175 -15.44 -17.95 68.86
CA GLU A 175 -16.51 -18.76 69.48
C GLU A 175 -15.94 -19.75 70.49
N LEU A 176 -14.77 -20.28 70.26
CA LEU A 176 -14.09 -21.23 71.17
C LEU A 176 -13.52 -20.56 72.44
N LYS A 177 -13.48 -19.25 72.51
CA LYS A 177 -13.02 -18.47 73.68
C LYS A 177 -14.15 -18.05 74.65
N LYS A 178 -15.35 -18.35 74.32
CA LYS A 178 -16.53 -18.08 75.15
C LYS A 178 -16.91 -19.26 76.00
#